data_383443ecea8c996b02043baab9b0f197
#
_entry.id   383443ecea8c996b02043baab9b0f197
#
_cell.length_a   1.000
_cell.length_b   1.000
_cell.length_c   1.000
_cell.angle_alpha   90.00
_cell.angle_beta   90.00
_cell.angle_gamma   90.00
#
_symmetry.space_group_name_H-M   'P 1'
#
loop_
_entity.id
_entity.type
_entity.pdbx_description
1 polymer ?
#
loop_
_entity_poly.entity_id
_entity_poly.type
_entity_poly.pdbx_seq_one_letter_code
_entity_poly.pdbx_strand_id
1 'polypeptide(L)'
;MISDSLVQSAGRLRNAVNKLRFAPPVEHVYNPLDYAWAAHELYLRRFGTGRRRVVFLGMNPGPFGMTQTGVPFGEIAAVRDWLGIQAEIGKPPREHPKRLITGFHCARSEVSGQRLWGLFAKRFGAAENFFEQHIVINYCPLVFLESTGRNRTPDKLLPAEKMPLFAACDRHILEIARALEPEWIIGVGDFAAKRAAEIFSKDPVKLGRILHPSPASPLANKDWAGTATAQLIALGVWR
;
A
#
# COMPACT_ATOMS: atom_id res chain seq x y z
N MET A 1 7.69 -10.70 -18.44
CA MET A 1 8.15 -9.32 -18.08
C MET A 1 8.06 -9.11 -16.58
N ILE A 2 8.78 -8.12 -16.00
CA ILE A 2 8.74 -7.85 -14.54
C ILE A 2 7.29 -7.55 -14.11
N SER A 3 6.59 -6.69 -14.84
CA SER A 3 5.18 -6.38 -14.55
C SER A 3 4.27 -7.62 -14.51
N ASP A 4 4.49 -8.61 -15.35
CA ASP A 4 3.71 -9.86 -15.29
C ASP A 4 3.99 -10.64 -14.00
N SER A 5 5.24 -10.66 -13.55
CA SER A 5 5.60 -11.29 -12.27
C SER A 5 4.92 -10.59 -11.09
N LEU A 6 4.85 -9.24 -11.10
CA LEU A 6 4.17 -8.47 -10.07
C LEU A 6 2.65 -8.74 -10.09
N VAL A 7 2.02 -8.73 -11.26
CA VAL A 7 0.59 -9.03 -11.44
C VAL A 7 0.26 -10.45 -10.98
N GLN A 8 1.07 -11.44 -11.36
CA GLN A 8 0.89 -12.82 -10.92
C GLN A 8 1.03 -12.96 -9.40
N SER A 9 2.02 -12.28 -8.80
CA SER A 9 2.21 -12.28 -7.34
C SER A 9 1.01 -11.66 -6.61
N ALA A 10 0.52 -10.51 -7.08
CA ALA A 10 -0.70 -9.88 -6.56
C ALA A 10 -1.94 -10.78 -6.71
N GLY A 11 -2.07 -11.49 -7.83
CA GLY A 11 -3.13 -12.48 -8.05
C GLY A 11 -3.06 -13.66 -7.08
N ARG A 12 -1.86 -14.18 -6.81
CA ARG A 12 -1.67 -15.23 -5.78
C ARG A 12 -2.03 -14.72 -4.39
N LEU A 13 -1.58 -13.51 -4.03
CA LEU A 13 -1.96 -12.87 -2.76
C LEU A 13 -3.47 -12.73 -2.64
N ARG A 14 -4.13 -12.14 -3.65
CA ARG A 14 -5.60 -12.01 -3.71
C ARG A 14 -6.29 -13.32 -3.39
N ASN A 15 -5.91 -14.39 -4.08
CA ASN A 15 -6.52 -15.71 -3.94
C ASN A 15 -6.23 -16.35 -2.58
N ALA A 16 -5.06 -16.12 -2.01
CA ALA A 16 -4.69 -16.64 -0.69
C ALA A 16 -5.50 -15.95 0.41
N VAL A 17 -5.57 -14.61 0.41
CA VAL A 17 -6.26 -13.86 1.47
C VAL A 17 -7.77 -13.97 1.40
N ASN A 18 -8.36 -14.23 0.23
CA ASN A 18 -9.81 -14.47 0.08
C ASN A 18 -10.28 -15.74 0.81
N LYS A 19 -9.39 -16.68 1.09
CA LYS A 19 -9.71 -17.92 1.84
C LYS A 19 -9.71 -17.72 3.35
N LEU A 20 -9.15 -16.61 3.84
CA LEU A 20 -9.03 -16.36 5.27
C LEU A 20 -10.36 -15.93 5.89
N ARG A 21 -10.50 -16.21 7.16
CA ARG A 21 -11.66 -15.84 7.98
C ARG A 21 -11.17 -15.11 9.21
N PHE A 22 -11.97 -14.15 9.64
CA PHE A 22 -11.64 -13.28 10.76
C PHE A 22 -12.80 -13.24 11.73
N ALA A 23 -12.53 -13.33 13.02
CA ALA A 23 -13.50 -13.32 14.08
C ALA A 23 -13.83 -11.90 14.57
N PRO A 24 -14.90 -11.72 15.34
CA PRO A 24 -15.15 -10.45 15.99
C PRO A 24 -13.93 -9.94 16.76
N PRO A 25 -13.68 -8.61 16.76
CA PRO A 25 -14.60 -7.56 16.35
C PRO A 25 -14.56 -7.21 14.84
N VAL A 26 -13.89 -8.00 13.98
CA VAL A 26 -13.94 -7.81 12.53
C VAL A 26 -15.27 -8.33 11.99
N GLU A 27 -16.08 -7.44 11.39
CA GLU A 27 -17.37 -7.80 10.80
C GLU A 27 -17.38 -7.78 9.28
N HIS A 28 -16.56 -6.90 8.67
CA HIS A 28 -16.44 -6.80 7.23
C HIS A 28 -14.96 -6.81 6.85
N VAL A 29 -14.65 -7.56 5.82
CA VAL A 29 -13.32 -7.61 5.22
C VAL A 29 -13.44 -7.21 3.75
N TYR A 30 -12.67 -6.18 3.36
CA TYR A 30 -12.61 -5.76 1.97
C TYR A 30 -11.26 -6.19 1.39
N ASN A 31 -11.30 -6.75 0.19
CA ASN A 31 -10.10 -7.03 -0.59
C ASN A 31 -10.10 -6.20 -1.88
N PRO A 32 -9.45 -5.02 -1.91
CA PRO A 32 -9.34 -4.22 -3.13
C PRO A 32 -8.68 -4.95 -4.29
N LEU A 33 -7.84 -5.96 -4.04
CA LEU A 33 -7.29 -6.79 -5.12
C LEU A 33 -8.36 -7.67 -5.80
N ASP A 34 -9.54 -7.76 -5.24
CA ASP A 34 -10.65 -8.50 -5.82
C ASP A 34 -11.54 -7.56 -6.65
N TYR A 35 -12.20 -6.62 -6.02
CA TYR A 35 -13.18 -5.76 -6.66
C TYR A 35 -12.60 -4.54 -7.39
N ALA A 36 -11.35 -4.16 -7.12
CA ALA A 36 -10.63 -3.07 -7.78
C ALA A 36 -9.40 -3.59 -8.58
N TRP A 37 -9.46 -4.84 -9.01
CA TRP A 37 -8.36 -5.51 -9.69
C TRP A 37 -7.86 -4.76 -10.93
N ALA A 38 -8.79 -4.29 -11.77
CA ALA A 38 -8.42 -3.62 -13.03
C ALA A 38 -7.50 -2.40 -12.80
N ALA A 39 -7.82 -1.57 -11.80
CA ALA A 39 -6.98 -0.43 -11.43
C ALA A 39 -5.64 -0.87 -10.83
N HIS A 40 -5.64 -1.91 -9.98
CA HIS A 40 -4.41 -2.44 -9.39
C HIS A 40 -3.48 -3.06 -10.45
N GLU A 41 -4.03 -3.84 -11.35
CA GLU A 41 -3.28 -4.44 -12.47
C GLU A 41 -2.70 -3.35 -13.38
N LEU A 42 -3.50 -2.32 -13.72
CA LEU A 42 -3.04 -1.18 -14.52
C LEU A 42 -1.88 -0.46 -13.82
N TYR A 43 -1.95 -0.25 -12.49
CA TYR A 43 -0.85 0.31 -11.71
C TYR A 43 0.43 -0.53 -11.83
N LEU A 44 0.33 -1.83 -11.63
CA LEU A 44 1.50 -2.72 -11.72
C LEU A 44 2.06 -2.82 -13.14
N ARG A 45 1.20 -2.87 -14.16
CA ARG A 45 1.63 -2.92 -15.57
C ARG A 45 2.30 -1.63 -16.01
N ARG A 46 1.74 -0.48 -15.64
CA ARG A 46 2.30 0.82 -16.02
C ARG A 46 3.60 1.12 -15.30
N PHE A 47 3.67 0.88 -14.01
CA PHE A 47 4.76 1.33 -13.17
C PHE A 47 5.70 0.22 -12.67
N GLY A 48 5.41 -1.04 -12.93
CA GLY A 48 6.22 -2.19 -12.57
C GLY A 48 7.03 -2.79 -13.74
N THR A 49 7.38 -2.01 -14.74
CA THR A 49 7.98 -2.48 -15.99
C THR A 49 9.46 -2.85 -15.91
N GLY A 50 10.19 -2.36 -14.90
CA GLY A 50 11.62 -2.56 -14.71
C GLY A 50 12.01 -2.72 -13.25
N ARG A 51 13.30 -2.89 -12.99
CA ARG A 51 13.87 -2.85 -11.63
C ARG A 51 13.54 -1.52 -10.96
N ARG A 52 13.45 -1.53 -9.62
CA ARG A 52 13.20 -0.31 -8.83
C ARG A 52 14.20 -0.24 -7.70
N ARG A 53 14.98 0.82 -7.67
CA ARG A 53 15.99 1.05 -6.63
C ARG A 53 15.37 1.11 -5.25
N VAL A 54 14.16 1.65 -5.12
CA VAL A 54 13.48 1.87 -3.84
C VAL A 54 12.05 1.34 -3.89
N VAL A 55 11.71 0.48 -2.94
CA VAL A 55 10.32 0.07 -2.67
C VAL A 55 9.85 0.75 -1.39
N PHE A 56 8.83 1.60 -1.48
CA PHE A 56 8.11 2.11 -0.32
C PHE A 56 7.04 1.11 0.09
N LEU A 57 7.13 0.59 1.30
CA LEU A 57 6.23 -0.42 1.83
C LEU A 57 5.25 0.21 2.82
N GLY A 58 3.95 0.21 2.49
CA GLY A 58 2.87 0.58 3.39
C GLY A 58 2.35 -0.60 4.20
N MET A 59 1.48 -0.35 5.18
CA MET A 59 0.88 -1.41 6.01
C MET A 59 -0.31 -2.07 5.31
N ASN A 60 -1.43 -1.39 5.24
CA ASN A 60 -2.68 -1.87 4.64
C ASN A 60 -3.57 -0.70 4.19
N PRO A 61 -4.61 -0.93 3.38
CA PRO A 61 -5.45 0.13 2.85
C PRO A 61 -6.17 0.94 3.92
N GLY A 62 -6.24 2.25 3.70
CA GLY A 62 -7.19 3.12 4.36
C GLY A 62 -8.56 3.10 3.65
N PRO A 63 -9.66 3.49 4.34
CA PRO A 63 -11.02 3.34 3.82
C PRO A 63 -11.38 4.29 2.66
N PHE A 64 -10.57 5.31 2.39
CA PHE A 64 -10.82 6.33 1.36
C PHE A 64 -9.70 6.42 0.32
N GLY A 65 -8.72 5.53 0.40
CA GLY A 65 -7.59 5.44 -0.52
C GLY A 65 -7.64 4.17 -1.37
N MET A 66 -6.69 3.25 -1.17
CA MET A 66 -6.63 2.00 -1.93
C MET A 66 -7.94 1.21 -1.88
N THR A 67 -8.71 1.33 -0.81
CA THR A 67 -10.03 0.70 -0.69
C THR A 67 -10.98 1.18 -1.80
N GLN A 68 -10.83 2.42 -2.27
CA GLN A 68 -11.64 2.99 -3.33
C GLN A 68 -11.02 2.83 -4.72
N THR A 69 -9.69 2.84 -4.82
CA THR A 69 -9.00 2.94 -6.11
C THR A 69 -8.22 1.68 -6.52
N GLY A 70 -7.98 0.74 -5.58
CA GLY A 70 -7.10 -0.40 -5.82
C GLY A 70 -5.60 -0.07 -5.83
N VAL A 71 -5.20 1.20 -5.77
CA VAL A 71 -3.80 1.64 -5.81
C VAL A 71 -3.27 1.88 -4.40
N PRO A 72 -2.05 1.45 -4.03
CA PRO A 72 -1.47 1.73 -2.71
C PRO A 72 -1.47 3.22 -2.35
N PHE A 73 -1.91 3.59 -1.15
CA PHE A 73 -2.13 4.98 -0.72
C PHE A 73 -3.02 5.78 -1.68
N GLY A 74 -3.91 5.12 -2.41
CA GLY A 74 -4.59 5.60 -3.61
C GLY A 74 -5.63 6.67 -3.36
N GLU A 75 -5.22 7.86 -2.88
CA GLU A 75 -6.05 9.04 -2.84
C GLU A 75 -6.57 9.39 -4.25
N ILE A 76 -7.85 9.71 -4.37
CA ILE A 76 -8.58 9.77 -5.65
C ILE A 76 -7.92 10.70 -6.67
N ALA A 77 -7.67 11.96 -6.29
CA ALA A 77 -7.08 12.95 -7.19
C ALA A 77 -5.66 12.56 -7.61
N ALA A 78 -4.85 12.08 -6.67
CA ALA A 78 -3.50 11.62 -6.97
C ALA A 78 -3.50 10.46 -7.97
N VAL A 79 -4.39 9.47 -7.80
CA VAL A 79 -4.47 8.32 -8.70
C VAL A 79 -5.01 8.70 -10.06
N ARG A 80 -6.08 9.49 -10.10
CA ARG A 80 -6.72 9.91 -11.36
C ARG A 80 -5.85 10.88 -12.14
N ASP A 81 -5.37 11.95 -11.49
CA ASP A 81 -4.82 13.11 -12.18
C ASP A 81 -3.29 13.03 -12.33
N TRP A 82 -2.59 12.51 -11.30
CA TRP A 82 -1.13 12.42 -11.35
C TRP A 82 -0.64 11.06 -11.84
N LEU A 83 -1.21 9.95 -11.34
CA LEU A 83 -0.87 8.61 -11.82
C LEU A 83 -1.55 8.28 -13.17
N GLY A 84 -2.59 9.00 -13.55
CA GLY A 84 -3.34 8.78 -14.79
C GLY A 84 -4.00 7.40 -14.83
N ILE A 85 -4.47 6.91 -13.69
CA ILE A 85 -5.15 5.62 -13.57
C ILE A 85 -6.63 5.85 -13.33
N GLN A 86 -7.44 5.31 -14.22
CA GLN A 86 -8.89 5.20 -14.08
C GLN A 86 -9.32 3.82 -14.56
N ALA A 87 -10.17 3.16 -13.79
CA ALA A 87 -10.78 1.90 -14.15
C ALA A 87 -12.10 1.75 -13.42
N GLU A 88 -12.94 0.85 -13.89
CA GLU A 88 -14.15 0.47 -13.18
C GLU A 88 -13.78 -0.21 -11.86
N ILE A 89 -14.45 0.22 -10.79
CA ILE A 89 -14.29 -0.33 -9.45
C ILE A 89 -15.58 -1.05 -9.07
N GLY A 90 -15.48 -2.34 -8.86
CA GLY A 90 -16.58 -3.16 -8.35
C GLY A 90 -16.82 -2.92 -6.85
N LYS A 91 -17.54 -3.87 -6.24
CA LYS A 91 -17.90 -3.80 -4.81
C LYS A 91 -17.51 -5.10 -4.10
N PRO A 92 -17.16 -5.03 -2.81
CA PRO A 92 -17.01 -6.23 -2.00
C PRO A 92 -18.38 -6.93 -1.87
N PRO A 93 -18.41 -8.25 -1.64
CA PRO A 93 -19.67 -9.01 -1.52
C PRO A 93 -20.63 -8.48 -0.43
N ARG A 94 -20.07 -7.88 0.61
CA ARG A 94 -20.82 -7.28 1.72
C ARG A 94 -20.20 -5.97 2.13
N GLU A 95 -20.89 -4.87 1.82
CA GLU A 95 -20.45 -3.53 2.18
C GLU A 95 -20.86 -3.16 3.61
N HIS A 96 -19.98 -2.48 4.32
CA HIS A 96 -20.31 -1.83 5.59
C HIS A 96 -21.06 -0.52 5.30
N PRO A 97 -22.22 -0.24 5.95
CA PRO A 97 -23.08 0.91 5.60
C PRO A 97 -22.38 2.28 5.73
N LYS A 98 -21.34 2.39 6.58
CA LYS A 98 -20.54 3.62 6.75
C LYS A 98 -19.27 3.66 5.89
N ARG A 99 -19.01 2.63 5.08
CA ARG A 99 -17.77 2.47 4.30
C ARG A 99 -18.07 1.92 2.91
N LEU A 100 -18.98 2.58 2.22
CA LEU A 100 -19.38 2.20 0.86
C LEU A 100 -18.22 2.40 -0.12
N ILE A 101 -18.16 1.52 -1.11
CA ILE A 101 -17.23 1.64 -2.24
C ILE A 101 -17.93 2.38 -3.37
N THR A 102 -17.45 3.59 -3.63
CA THR A 102 -17.90 4.46 -4.72
C THR A 102 -16.82 4.71 -5.76
N GLY A 103 -15.66 4.04 -5.60
CA GLY A 103 -14.55 4.12 -6.54
C GLY A 103 -14.04 5.55 -6.70
N PHE A 104 -13.80 5.95 -7.93
CA PHE A 104 -13.33 7.30 -8.27
C PHE A 104 -14.36 8.42 -8.03
N HIS A 105 -15.60 8.07 -7.68
CA HIS A 105 -16.63 9.03 -7.24
C HIS A 105 -16.63 9.27 -5.72
N CYS A 106 -15.71 8.69 -4.98
CA CYS A 106 -15.59 8.92 -3.55
C CYS A 106 -15.27 10.40 -3.27
N ALA A 107 -16.17 11.09 -2.56
CA ALA A 107 -16.00 12.51 -2.23
C ALA A 107 -14.99 12.77 -1.11
N ARG A 108 -14.50 11.71 -0.44
CA ARG A 108 -13.57 11.83 0.69
C ARG A 108 -12.15 11.56 0.24
N SER A 109 -11.24 12.51 0.53
CA SER A 109 -9.81 12.32 0.32
C SER A 109 -9.17 11.53 1.46
N GLU A 110 -8.17 10.72 1.15
CA GLU A 110 -7.31 10.04 2.11
C GLU A 110 -6.07 10.87 2.41
N VAL A 111 -6.02 11.44 3.60
CA VAL A 111 -4.93 12.33 4.03
C VAL A 111 -3.55 11.67 3.89
N SER A 112 -3.43 10.39 4.20
CA SER A 112 -2.15 9.69 4.09
C SER A 112 -1.68 9.57 2.65
N GLY A 113 -2.59 9.25 1.73
CA GLY A 113 -2.30 9.18 0.30
C GLY A 113 -2.02 10.56 -0.29
N GLN A 114 -2.82 11.56 0.08
CA GLN A 114 -2.61 12.93 -0.35
C GLN A 114 -1.21 13.44 0.03
N ARG A 115 -0.76 13.17 1.26
CA ARG A 115 0.58 13.57 1.73
C ARG A 115 1.68 12.82 0.97
N LEU A 116 1.56 11.50 0.86
CA LEU A 116 2.59 10.67 0.24
C LEU A 116 2.77 11.02 -1.24
N TRP A 117 1.69 10.94 -2.01
CA TRP A 117 1.73 11.24 -3.44
C TRP A 117 1.99 12.72 -3.72
N GLY A 118 1.48 13.63 -2.87
CA GLY A 118 1.76 15.07 -2.98
C GLY A 118 3.24 15.41 -2.79
N LEU A 119 3.95 14.73 -1.87
CA LEU A 119 5.40 14.88 -1.73
C LEU A 119 6.12 14.41 -3.00
N PHE A 120 5.74 13.24 -3.53
CA PHE A 120 6.38 12.69 -4.72
C PHE A 120 6.09 13.53 -5.97
N ALA A 121 4.84 13.99 -6.15
CA ALA A 121 4.48 14.89 -7.24
C ALA A 121 5.26 16.21 -7.18
N LYS A 122 5.38 16.81 -5.99
CA LYS A 122 6.17 18.04 -5.81
C LYS A 122 7.65 17.84 -6.14
N ARG A 123 8.23 16.69 -5.77
CA ARG A 123 9.66 16.44 -5.95
C ARG A 123 10.01 16.00 -7.36
N PHE A 124 9.20 15.17 -7.99
CA PHE A 124 9.52 14.51 -9.26
C PHE A 124 8.79 15.10 -10.47
N GLY A 125 7.77 15.95 -10.24
CA GLY A 125 6.93 16.48 -11.30
C GLY A 125 6.02 15.40 -11.90
N ALA A 126 6.43 14.78 -12.99
CA ALA A 126 5.69 13.68 -13.61
C ALA A 126 5.81 12.36 -12.82
N ALA A 127 4.76 11.55 -12.86
CA ALA A 127 4.75 10.26 -12.20
C ALA A 127 5.84 9.32 -12.73
N GLU A 128 6.07 9.33 -14.02
CA GLU A 128 7.10 8.54 -14.69
C GLU A 128 8.48 8.75 -14.06
N ASN A 129 8.86 9.99 -13.75
CA ASN A 129 10.15 10.32 -13.12
C ASN A 129 10.30 9.68 -11.72
N PHE A 130 9.21 9.64 -10.95
CA PHE A 130 9.21 8.93 -9.66
C PHE A 130 9.39 7.43 -9.88
N PHE A 131 8.63 6.86 -10.80
CA PHE A 131 8.63 5.42 -11.05
C PHE A 131 9.85 4.91 -11.83
N GLU A 132 10.76 5.77 -12.31
CA GLU A 132 12.05 5.31 -12.83
C GLU A 132 12.85 4.52 -11.77
N GLN A 133 12.82 4.97 -10.53
CA GLN A 133 13.60 4.38 -9.44
C GLN A 133 12.77 3.89 -8.25
N HIS A 134 11.50 4.29 -8.14
CA HIS A 134 10.68 4.05 -6.96
C HIS A 134 9.39 3.30 -7.31
N ILE A 135 8.83 2.60 -6.33
CA ILE A 135 7.46 2.08 -6.39
C ILE A 135 6.87 2.03 -4.97
N VAL A 136 5.56 2.11 -4.88
CA VAL A 136 4.82 1.99 -3.60
C VAL A 136 4.02 0.70 -3.60
N ILE A 137 4.15 -0.09 -2.54
CA ILE A 137 3.43 -1.37 -2.36
C ILE A 137 2.84 -1.40 -0.95
N ASN A 138 1.67 -1.97 -0.76
CA ASN A 138 1.15 -2.29 0.56
C ASN A 138 1.51 -3.73 0.94
N TYR A 139 1.90 -3.94 2.20
CA TYR A 139 2.16 -5.25 2.77
C TYR A 139 0.91 -6.13 2.76
N CYS A 140 -0.17 -5.64 3.36
CA CYS A 140 -1.45 -6.34 3.43
C CYS A 140 -2.46 -5.66 2.52
N PRO A 141 -3.19 -6.38 1.66
CA PRO A 141 -4.20 -5.79 0.78
C PRO A 141 -5.55 -5.58 1.46
N LEU A 142 -5.79 -6.17 2.64
CA LEU A 142 -7.10 -6.23 3.27
C LEU A 142 -7.41 -5.02 4.16
N VAL A 143 -8.67 -4.65 4.18
CA VAL A 143 -9.28 -3.72 5.15
C VAL A 143 -10.15 -4.53 6.10
N PHE A 144 -9.98 -4.31 7.39
CA PHE A 144 -10.75 -4.99 8.45
C PHE A 144 -11.64 -3.99 9.15
N LEU A 145 -12.94 -4.08 8.98
CA LEU A 145 -13.90 -3.14 9.54
C LEU A 145 -14.65 -3.75 10.72
N GLU A 146 -14.67 -3.03 11.82
CA GLU A 146 -15.51 -3.31 12.98
C GLU A 146 -16.94 -2.80 12.73
N SER A 147 -17.93 -3.20 13.54
CA SER A 147 -19.34 -2.75 13.45
C SER A 147 -19.53 -1.23 13.39
N THR A 148 -18.62 -0.50 13.99
CA THR A 148 -18.60 0.98 13.97
C THR A 148 -18.13 1.58 12.65
N GLY A 149 -17.55 0.75 11.77
CA GLY A 149 -16.82 1.18 10.57
C GLY A 149 -15.39 1.63 10.84
N ARG A 150 -14.86 1.34 12.04
CA ARG A 150 -13.45 1.58 12.38
C ARG A 150 -12.59 0.56 11.61
N ASN A 151 -11.54 1.05 10.97
CA ASN A 151 -10.53 0.20 10.34
C ASN A 151 -9.58 -0.35 11.41
N ARG A 152 -9.53 -1.68 11.53
CA ARG A 152 -8.60 -2.39 12.40
C ARG A 152 -7.34 -2.72 11.62
N THR A 153 -6.18 -2.48 12.19
CA THR A 153 -4.90 -2.75 11.53
C THR A 153 -4.47 -4.22 11.69
N PRO A 154 -3.69 -4.79 10.76
CA PRO A 154 -3.29 -6.21 10.79
C PRO A 154 -2.58 -6.64 12.08
N ASP A 155 -1.83 -5.75 12.72
CA ASP A 155 -1.14 -6.02 13.99
C ASP A 155 -2.10 -6.27 15.17
N LYS A 156 -3.35 -5.81 15.05
CA LYS A 156 -4.40 -5.95 16.08
C LYS A 156 -5.31 -7.15 15.90
N LEU A 157 -5.08 -7.97 14.89
CA LEU A 157 -5.79 -9.22 14.67
C LEU A 157 -5.34 -10.27 15.69
N LEU A 158 -6.16 -11.31 15.87
CA LEU A 158 -5.81 -12.44 16.72
C LEU A 158 -4.57 -13.17 16.19
N PRO A 159 -3.72 -13.77 17.05
CA PRO A 159 -2.53 -14.49 16.61
C PRO A 159 -2.82 -15.57 15.54
N ALA A 160 -3.89 -16.34 15.72
CA ALA A 160 -4.31 -17.38 14.78
C ALA A 160 -4.71 -16.82 13.39
N GLU A 161 -5.20 -15.59 13.33
CA GLU A 161 -5.57 -14.90 12.10
C GLU A 161 -4.35 -14.25 11.41
N LYS A 162 -3.44 -13.70 12.24
CA LYS A 162 -2.21 -13.06 11.76
C LYS A 162 -1.28 -14.03 11.05
N MET A 163 -1.09 -15.22 11.59
CA MET A 163 -0.12 -16.18 11.03
C MET A 163 -0.36 -16.49 9.57
N PRO A 164 -1.55 -16.97 9.13
CA PRO A 164 -1.79 -17.26 7.73
C PRO A 164 -1.83 -16.00 6.85
N LEU A 165 -2.33 -14.87 7.37
CA LEU A 165 -2.31 -13.60 6.67
C LEU A 165 -0.88 -13.13 6.39
N PHE A 166 -0.04 -13.11 7.42
CA PHE A 166 1.34 -12.65 7.30
C PHE A 166 2.15 -13.58 6.41
N ALA A 167 1.96 -14.90 6.50
CA ALA A 167 2.62 -15.84 5.60
C ALA A 167 2.30 -15.57 4.11
N ALA A 168 1.05 -15.21 3.79
CA ALA A 168 0.68 -14.85 2.43
C ALA A 168 1.28 -13.50 2.01
N CYS A 169 1.24 -12.50 2.89
CA CYS A 169 1.80 -11.18 2.64
C CYS A 169 3.33 -11.21 2.51
N ASP A 170 4.03 -11.90 3.41
CA ASP A 170 5.49 -12.05 3.38
C ASP A 170 5.97 -12.68 2.06
N ARG A 171 5.28 -13.75 1.63
CA ARG A 171 5.56 -14.38 0.33
C ARG A 171 5.43 -13.38 -0.81
N HIS A 172 4.35 -12.61 -0.81
CA HIS A 172 4.13 -11.57 -1.83
C HIS A 172 5.26 -10.55 -1.84
N ILE A 173 5.66 -10.03 -0.67
CA ILE A 173 6.74 -9.03 -0.59
C ILE A 173 8.09 -9.62 -1.04
N LEU A 174 8.39 -10.87 -0.72
CA LEU A 174 9.58 -11.57 -1.23
C LEU A 174 9.54 -11.73 -2.75
N GLU A 175 8.39 -12.07 -3.33
CA GLU A 175 8.23 -12.19 -4.79
C GLU A 175 8.39 -10.83 -5.49
N ILE A 176 7.83 -9.75 -4.91
CA ILE A 176 8.01 -8.38 -5.39
C ILE A 176 9.49 -7.98 -5.35
N ALA A 177 10.18 -8.23 -4.24
CA ALA A 177 11.59 -7.90 -4.09
C ALA A 177 12.47 -8.67 -5.09
N ARG A 178 12.20 -9.96 -5.32
CA ARG A 178 12.91 -10.76 -6.34
C ARG A 178 12.71 -10.24 -7.75
N ALA A 179 11.51 -9.74 -8.07
CA ALA A 179 11.22 -9.19 -9.39
C ALA A 179 11.81 -7.80 -9.62
N LEU A 180 11.79 -6.95 -8.60
CA LEU A 180 12.21 -5.54 -8.69
C LEU A 180 13.69 -5.33 -8.36
N GLU A 181 14.34 -6.25 -7.65
CA GLU A 181 15.73 -6.20 -7.18
C GLU A 181 16.09 -4.85 -6.52
N PRO A 182 15.36 -4.43 -5.46
CA PRO A 182 15.58 -3.13 -4.85
C PRO A 182 16.88 -3.07 -4.06
N GLU A 183 17.53 -1.89 -4.10
CA GLU A 183 18.60 -1.55 -3.15
C GLU A 183 18.02 -1.24 -1.76
N TRP A 184 16.84 -0.59 -1.73
CA TRP A 184 16.19 -0.14 -0.52
C TRP A 184 14.74 -0.61 -0.41
N ILE A 185 14.36 -1.06 0.79
CA ILE A 185 12.95 -1.18 1.19
C ILE A 185 12.71 -0.20 2.32
N ILE A 186 11.87 0.79 2.07
CA ILE A 186 11.54 1.87 3.00
C ILE A 186 10.15 1.64 3.59
N GLY A 187 10.11 1.25 4.85
CA GLY A 187 8.85 1.14 5.58
C GLY A 187 8.21 2.52 5.80
N VAL A 188 6.97 2.68 5.35
CA VAL A 188 6.16 3.87 5.65
C VAL A 188 5.47 3.63 7.00
N GLY A 189 6.12 4.09 8.08
CA GLY A 189 5.73 3.83 9.46
C GLY A 189 6.36 2.56 10.06
N ASP A 190 6.17 2.42 11.38
CA ASP A 190 6.86 1.40 12.18
C ASP A 190 6.45 -0.04 11.83
N PHE A 191 5.17 -0.27 11.56
CA PHE A 191 4.69 -1.61 11.22
C PHE A 191 5.39 -2.15 9.97
N ALA A 192 5.38 -1.38 8.88
CA ALA A 192 5.97 -1.80 7.63
C ALA A 192 7.50 -1.96 7.73
N ALA A 193 8.17 -1.08 8.47
CA ALA A 193 9.60 -1.20 8.73
C ALA A 193 9.95 -2.47 9.52
N LYS A 194 9.18 -2.80 10.57
CA LYS A 194 9.36 -4.04 11.35
C LYS A 194 9.12 -5.28 10.49
N ARG A 195 8.05 -5.29 9.67
CA ARG A 195 7.79 -6.43 8.77
C ARG A 195 8.91 -6.59 7.75
N ALA A 196 9.39 -5.51 7.15
CA ALA A 196 10.54 -5.58 6.25
C ALA A 196 11.78 -6.17 6.96
N ALA A 197 12.08 -5.74 8.18
CA ALA A 197 13.21 -6.27 8.96
C ALA A 197 13.09 -7.77 9.24
N GLU A 198 11.89 -8.27 9.52
CA GLU A 198 11.65 -9.69 9.72
C GLU A 198 11.79 -10.50 8.43
N ILE A 199 11.19 -10.01 7.33
CA ILE A 199 11.20 -10.67 6.02
C ILE A 199 12.62 -10.74 5.44
N PHE A 200 13.38 -9.65 5.51
CA PHE A 200 14.68 -9.49 4.87
C PHE A 200 15.87 -9.61 5.84
N SER A 201 15.67 -10.27 6.99
CA SER A 201 16.71 -10.41 8.03
C SER A 201 18.01 -11.07 7.55
N LYS A 202 17.98 -11.81 6.43
CA LYS A 202 19.12 -12.51 5.83
C LYS A 202 19.47 -12.02 4.43
N ASP A 203 18.79 -10.98 3.96
CA ASP A 203 18.97 -10.45 2.62
C ASP A 203 19.89 -9.21 2.65
N PRO A 204 20.65 -8.95 1.59
CA PRO A 204 21.56 -7.79 1.53
C PRO A 204 20.84 -6.45 1.26
N VAL A 205 19.53 -6.47 1.06
CA VAL A 205 18.74 -5.27 0.80
C VAL A 205 18.80 -4.31 1.98
N LYS A 206 19.02 -3.02 1.71
CA LYS A 206 19.03 -1.99 2.74
C LYS A 206 17.62 -1.68 3.21
N LEU A 207 17.45 -1.53 4.52
CA LEU A 207 16.16 -1.24 5.13
C LEU A 207 16.17 0.15 5.75
N GLY A 208 15.06 0.86 5.56
CA GLY A 208 14.88 2.18 6.14
C GLY A 208 13.42 2.41 6.58
N ARG A 209 13.20 3.53 7.25
CA ARG A 209 11.87 3.93 7.72
C ARG A 209 11.66 5.42 7.51
N ILE A 210 10.46 5.78 7.08
CA ILE A 210 9.96 7.16 7.16
C ILE A 210 8.73 7.23 8.05
N LEU A 211 8.47 8.41 8.60
CA LEU A 211 7.27 8.68 9.39
C LEU A 211 6.00 8.35 8.59
N HIS A 212 5.03 7.69 9.21
CA HIS A 212 3.74 7.41 8.56
C HIS A 212 2.96 8.71 8.35
N PRO A 213 2.37 8.96 7.17
CA PRO A 213 1.64 10.20 6.84
C PRO A 213 0.25 10.32 7.49
N SER A 214 -0.07 9.48 8.46
CA SER A 214 -1.38 9.44 9.12
C SER A 214 -1.72 10.74 9.84
N PRO A 215 -2.97 11.24 9.72
CA PRO A 215 -3.45 12.37 10.50
C PRO A 215 -3.52 12.08 12.01
N ALA A 216 -3.45 10.81 12.42
CA ALA A 216 -3.36 10.43 13.84
C ALA A 216 -1.97 10.70 14.44
N SER A 217 -0.95 10.99 13.61
CA SER A 217 0.39 11.33 14.09
C SER A 217 0.56 12.84 14.29
N PRO A 218 0.78 13.34 15.52
CA PRO A 218 1.04 14.77 15.76
C PRO A 218 2.24 15.31 14.97
N LEU A 219 3.30 14.53 14.84
CA LEU A 219 4.48 14.91 14.04
C LEU A 219 4.16 15.06 12.56
N ALA A 220 3.36 14.14 12.01
CA ALA A 220 2.93 14.20 10.62
C ALA A 220 2.00 15.41 10.35
N ASN A 221 1.28 15.89 11.36
CA ASN A 221 0.39 17.05 11.21
C ASN A 221 1.17 18.39 11.21
N LYS A 222 2.40 18.43 11.72
CA LYS A 222 3.25 19.63 11.67
C LYS A 222 3.86 19.83 10.29
N ASP A 223 4.68 18.89 9.86
CA ASP A 223 5.34 18.89 8.55
C ASP A 223 5.78 17.45 8.21
N TRP A 224 4.85 16.68 7.67
CA TRP A 224 5.18 15.32 7.25
C TRP A 224 6.17 15.30 6.07
N ALA A 225 5.97 16.19 5.09
CA ALA A 225 6.77 16.20 3.86
C ALA A 225 8.24 16.54 4.14
N GLY A 226 8.50 17.57 4.94
CA GLY A 226 9.86 17.92 5.37
C GLY A 226 10.49 16.82 6.21
N THR A 227 9.75 16.24 7.17
CA THR A 227 10.25 15.14 7.99
C THR A 227 10.62 13.92 7.16
N ALA A 228 9.74 13.48 6.25
CA ALA A 228 10.00 12.32 5.38
C ALA A 228 11.18 12.59 4.43
N THR A 229 11.28 13.79 3.88
CA THR A 229 12.41 14.20 3.03
C THR A 229 13.71 14.13 3.79
N ALA A 230 13.79 14.73 4.99
CA ALA A 230 15.00 14.68 5.83
C ALA A 230 15.41 13.25 6.17
N GLN A 231 14.45 12.38 6.49
CA GLN A 231 14.71 10.95 6.75
C GLN A 231 15.26 10.23 5.53
N LEU A 232 14.73 10.47 4.33
CA LEU A 232 15.21 9.86 3.09
C LEU A 232 16.61 10.36 2.68
N ILE A 233 16.93 11.64 2.94
CA ILE A 233 18.26 12.21 2.74
C ILE A 233 19.25 11.59 3.74
N ALA A 234 18.91 11.51 5.01
CA ALA A 234 19.76 10.91 6.03
C ALA A 234 20.07 9.42 5.77
N LEU A 235 19.16 8.69 5.13
CA LEU A 235 19.37 7.31 4.68
C LEU A 235 20.23 7.22 3.39
N GLY A 236 20.49 8.33 2.69
CA GLY A 236 21.13 8.33 1.38
C GLY A 236 20.24 7.82 0.24
N VAL A 237 18.92 7.74 0.47
CA VAL A 237 17.94 7.38 -0.57
C VAL A 237 17.72 8.54 -1.52
N TRP A 238 17.66 9.74 -0.99
CA TRP A 238 17.56 11.00 -1.75
C TRP A 238 18.77 11.89 -1.50
N ARG A 239 18.96 12.85 -2.41
CA ARG A 239 19.94 13.92 -2.33
C ARG A 239 19.26 15.28 -2.20
#